data_a72fd6c0eba59bc2fa9738ec6b9a30ba
#
_entry.id   a72fd6c0eba59bc2fa9738ec6b9a30ba
#
_cell.length_a   1.000
_cell.length_b   1.000
_cell.length_c   1.000
_cell.angle_alpha   90.00
_cell.angle_beta   90.00
_cell.angle_gamma   90.00
#
_symmetry.space_group_name_H-M   'P 1'
#
loop_
_entity.id
_entity.type
_entity.pdbx_description
1 polymer ?
#
loop_
_entity_poly.entity_id
_entity_poly.type
_entity_poly.pdbx_seq_one_letter_code
_entity_poly.pdbx_strand_id
1 'polypeptide(L)'
;MLKCLLCGATIESRPTLKQLLLPGKLPEPRICPQCRSHLLLRSNAHPCPGCGRILAPKESICWECRQWQNQYGWLLNNHSLYVYNGLMREFMKKFKFQGDYGLRFVFQETFNHFLQEFAYDVLVPIPISPHTWKTRGFNQTTALLTLPYTEALKTIADNKQTQSAKTREERLKTPQIFELTNPQKIAHQRVLLVDDVYTTGRTLYHAAVLCRQAGCQTVSSATLAS
;
A
#
# COMPACT_ATOMS: atom_id res chain seq x y z
N MET A 1 -4.07 17.20 -26.10
CA MET A 1 -3.79 15.74 -26.17
C MET A 1 -3.44 15.25 -24.78
N LEU A 2 -4.10 14.19 -24.32
CA LEU A 2 -3.80 13.58 -23.03
C LEU A 2 -2.47 12.80 -23.11
N LYS A 3 -1.64 12.91 -22.06
CA LYS A 3 -0.39 12.15 -21.93
C LYS A 3 -0.52 11.08 -20.85
N CYS A 4 0.03 9.91 -21.13
CA CYS A 4 0.13 8.82 -20.15
C CYS A 4 1.03 9.25 -18.98
N LEU A 5 0.50 9.22 -17.76
CA LEU A 5 1.24 9.61 -16.56
C LEU A 5 2.46 8.69 -16.28
N LEU A 6 2.46 7.46 -16.78
CA LEU A 6 3.56 6.51 -16.54
C LEU A 6 4.69 6.63 -17.58
N CYS A 7 4.37 6.66 -18.88
CA CYS A 7 5.37 6.63 -19.95
C CYS A 7 5.45 7.91 -20.79
N GLY A 8 4.55 8.89 -20.60
CA GLY A 8 4.53 10.14 -21.36
C GLY A 8 3.94 10.03 -22.78
N ALA A 9 3.62 8.83 -23.25
CA ALA A 9 3.03 8.65 -24.58
C ALA A 9 1.68 9.34 -24.71
N THR A 10 1.34 9.81 -25.90
CA THR A 10 0.03 10.39 -26.20
C THR A 10 -1.05 9.30 -26.09
N ILE A 11 -2.14 9.60 -25.38
CA ILE A 11 -3.29 8.72 -25.28
C ILE A 11 -4.34 9.18 -26.30
N GLU A 12 -4.62 8.31 -27.26
CA GLU A 12 -5.77 8.50 -28.14
C GLU A 12 -7.04 8.10 -27.38
N SER A 13 -7.82 9.09 -26.98
CA SER A 13 -9.13 8.85 -26.38
C SER A 13 -10.16 8.66 -27.50
N ARG A 14 -10.67 7.45 -27.65
CA ARG A 14 -11.81 7.13 -28.54
C ARG A 14 -13.00 6.78 -27.66
N PRO A 15 -13.86 7.76 -27.31
CA PRO A 15 -15.03 7.48 -26.52
C PRO A 15 -15.97 6.53 -27.27
N THR A 16 -16.55 5.58 -26.55
CA THR A 16 -17.58 4.72 -27.12
C THR A 16 -18.89 5.49 -27.31
N LEU A 17 -19.75 5.04 -28.22
CA LEU A 17 -21.09 5.62 -28.42
C LEU A 17 -21.88 5.73 -27.11
N LYS A 18 -21.81 4.71 -26.25
CA LYS A 18 -22.44 4.72 -24.94
C LYS A 18 -21.92 5.82 -24.02
N GLN A 19 -20.62 6.10 -24.05
CA GLN A 19 -20.01 7.19 -23.28
C GLN A 19 -20.38 8.58 -23.81
N LEU A 20 -20.63 8.72 -25.11
CA LEU A 20 -21.07 9.97 -25.70
C LEU A 20 -22.55 10.28 -25.44
N LEU A 21 -23.38 9.26 -25.24
CA LEU A 21 -24.82 9.39 -25.02
C LEU A 21 -25.21 9.53 -23.53
N LEU A 22 -24.31 9.19 -22.60
CA LEU A 22 -24.58 9.32 -21.16
C LEU A 22 -24.24 10.73 -20.68
N PRO A 23 -25.12 11.38 -19.87
CA PRO A 23 -24.79 12.65 -19.24
C PRO A 23 -23.66 12.46 -18.23
N GLY A 24 -22.58 13.25 -18.35
CA GLY A 24 -21.45 13.22 -17.43
C GLY A 24 -20.12 13.53 -18.11
N LYS A 25 -19.08 13.80 -17.33
CA LYS A 25 -17.71 13.94 -17.86
C LYS A 25 -17.19 12.59 -18.31
N LEU A 26 -16.70 12.51 -19.53
CA LEU A 26 -15.98 11.33 -20.00
C LEU A 26 -14.79 11.04 -19.09
N PRO A 27 -14.60 9.78 -18.66
CA PRO A 27 -13.44 9.41 -17.85
C PRO A 27 -12.16 9.64 -18.67
N GLU A 28 -11.32 10.54 -18.18
CA GLU A 28 -10.03 10.81 -18.81
C GLU A 28 -9.06 9.68 -18.46
N PRO A 29 -8.56 8.92 -19.45
CA PRO A 29 -7.59 7.87 -19.19
C PRO A 29 -6.28 8.49 -18.68
N ARG A 30 -5.82 8.05 -17.52
CA ARG A 30 -4.56 8.50 -16.89
C ARG A 30 -3.33 7.76 -17.43
N ILE A 31 -3.53 6.56 -17.96
CA ILE A 31 -2.49 5.70 -18.51
C ILE A 31 -2.91 5.12 -19.88
N CYS A 32 -1.92 4.90 -20.75
CA CYS A 32 -2.16 4.30 -22.05
C CYS A 32 -2.47 2.79 -21.93
N PRO A 33 -3.10 2.18 -22.98
CA PRO A 33 -3.40 0.74 -22.99
C PRO A 33 -2.18 -0.15 -22.75
N GLN A 34 -1.03 0.21 -23.30
CA GLN A 34 0.22 -0.53 -23.12
C GLN A 34 0.68 -0.52 -21.65
N CYS A 35 0.69 0.62 -20.96
CA CYS A 35 1.00 0.67 -19.54
C CYS A 35 -0.02 -0.11 -18.72
N ARG A 36 -1.30 -0.04 -19.09
CA ARG A 36 -2.37 -0.78 -18.41
C ARG A 36 -2.18 -2.30 -18.50
N SER A 37 -1.77 -2.83 -19.64
CA SER A 37 -1.55 -4.27 -19.82
C SER A 37 -0.37 -4.82 -19.00
N HIS A 38 0.55 -3.96 -18.56
CA HIS A 38 1.64 -4.33 -17.66
C HIS A 38 1.29 -4.25 -16.16
N LEU A 39 0.11 -3.73 -15.81
CA LEU A 39 -0.41 -3.76 -14.45
C LEU A 39 -1.03 -5.12 -14.16
N LEU A 40 -0.27 -5.98 -13.51
CA LEU A 40 -0.71 -7.33 -13.17
C LEU A 40 -1.41 -7.32 -11.83
N LEU A 41 -2.71 -7.64 -11.82
CA LEU A 41 -3.46 -7.87 -10.58
C LEU A 41 -2.89 -9.06 -9.83
N ARG A 42 -2.94 -9.01 -8.51
CA ARG A 42 -2.53 -10.12 -7.67
C ARG A 42 -3.51 -11.28 -7.84
N SER A 43 -2.99 -12.44 -8.19
CA SER A 43 -3.78 -13.67 -8.27
C SER A 43 -4.05 -14.24 -6.88
N ASN A 44 -5.24 -14.81 -6.70
CA ASN A 44 -5.62 -15.55 -5.50
C ASN A 44 -5.31 -17.05 -5.60
N ALA A 45 -4.57 -17.49 -6.61
CA ALA A 45 -4.15 -18.88 -6.75
C ALA A 45 -3.11 -19.23 -5.67
N HIS A 46 -3.48 -20.09 -4.73
CA HIS A 46 -2.63 -20.60 -3.65
C HIS A 46 -1.85 -19.48 -2.89
N PRO A 47 -2.54 -18.49 -2.27
CA PRO A 47 -1.87 -17.35 -1.64
C PRO A 47 -1.32 -17.75 -0.27
N CYS A 48 -0.19 -17.14 0.10
CA CYS A 48 0.32 -17.17 1.47
C CYS A 48 -0.69 -16.51 2.42
N PRO A 49 -1.09 -17.16 3.54
CA PRO A 49 -2.11 -16.62 4.45
C PRO A 49 -1.70 -15.32 5.15
N GLY A 50 -0.40 -14.99 5.18
CA GLY A 50 0.08 -13.72 5.76
C GLY A 50 0.21 -12.62 4.72
N CYS A 51 1.03 -12.79 3.69
CA CYS A 51 1.37 -11.71 2.77
C CYS A 51 0.66 -11.78 1.39
N GLY A 52 -0.18 -12.78 1.14
CA GLY A 52 -0.88 -12.96 -0.13
C GLY A 52 0.02 -13.35 -1.31
N ARG A 53 1.34 -13.58 -1.11
CA ARG A 53 2.24 -14.04 -2.16
C ARG A 53 1.80 -15.41 -2.68
N ILE A 54 1.87 -15.64 -3.99
CA ILE A 54 1.62 -16.96 -4.57
C ILE A 54 2.71 -17.91 -4.08
N LEU A 55 2.29 -19.03 -3.52
CA LEU A 55 3.16 -20.08 -2.99
C LEU A 55 3.40 -21.17 -4.03
N ALA A 56 4.50 -21.91 -3.88
CA ALA A 56 4.69 -23.16 -4.58
C ALA A 56 3.65 -24.22 -4.12
N PRO A 57 3.29 -25.21 -4.96
CA PRO A 57 2.16 -26.12 -4.68
C PRO A 57 2.19 -26.86 -3.36
N LYS A 58 3.37 -27.06 -2.75
CA LYS A 58 3.56 -27.79 -1.47
C LYS A 58 3.77 -26.86 -0.28
N GLU A 59 3.83 -25.55 -0.48
CA GLU A 59 4.05 -24.58 0.58
C GLU A 59 2.70 -24.12 1.16
N SER A 60 2.57 -24.11 2.47
CA SER A 60 1.39 -23.56 3.18
C SER A 60 1.59 -22.12 3.65
N ILE A 61 2.85 -21.65 3.71
CA ILE A 61 3.25 -20.33 4.18
C ILE A 61 4.64 -19.99 3.65
N CYS A 62 4.87 -18.74 3.21
CA CYS A 62 6.19 -18.32 2.76
C CYS A 62 7.17 -18.18 3.94
N TRP A 63 8.47 -18.20 3.64
CA TRP A 63 9.53 -18.13 4.65
C TRP A 63 9.41 -16.89 5.55
N GLU A 64 9.17 -15.71 4.99
CA GLU A 64 9.05 -14.46 5.75
C GLU A 64 7.86 -14.49 6.71
N CYS A 65 6.71 -14.96 6.24
CA CYS A 65 5.52 -15.06 7.11
C CYS A 65 5.71 -16.10 8.22
N ARG A 66 6.45 -17.17 7.96
CA ARG A 66 6.83 -18.14 9.01
C ARG A 66 7.71 -17.49 10.08
N GLN A 67 8.66 -16.63 9.69
CA GLN A 67 9.46 -15.87 10.67
C GLN A 67 8.59 -14.93 11.53
N TRP A 68 7.64 -14.23 10.91
CA TRP A 68 6.69 -13.39 11.64
C TRP A 68 5.79 -14.19 12.58
N GLN A 69 5.29 -15.34 12.12
CA GLN A 69 4.48 -16.23 12.95
C GLN A 69 5.28 -16.75 14.15
N ASN A 70 6.55 -17.14 13.98
CA ASN A 70 7.42 -17.57 15.05
C ASN A 70 7.71 -16.42 16.05
N GLN A 71 7.88 -15.21 15.55
CA GLN A 71 8.21 -14.04 16.39
C GLN A 71 7.02 -13.52 17.19
N TYR A 72 5.81 -13.49 16.60
CA TYR A 72 4.64 -12.85 17.20
C TYR A 72 3.53 -13.82 17.60
N GLY A 73 3.58 -15.08 17.19
CA GLY A 73 2.54 -16.07 17.44
C GLY A 73 1.30 -15.92 16.55
N TRP A 74 1.29 -14.96 15.60
CA TRP A 74 0.18 -14.69 14.68
C TRP A 74 0.66 -14.17 13.33
N LEU A 75 -0.24 -14.20 12.33
CA LEU A 75 0.00 -13.65 11.01
C LEU A 75 -0.85 -12.41 10.78
N LEU A 76 -0.23 -11.38 10.19
CA LEU A 76 -0.94 -10.24 9.64
C LEU A 76 -1.45 -10.61 8.25
N ASN A 77 -2.78 -10.64 8.08
CA ASN A 77 -3.39 -10.86 6.77
C ASN A 77 -3.22 -9.59 5.92
N ASN A 78 -2.37 -9.65 4.91
CA ASN A 78 -2.12 -8.55 3.98
C ASN A 78 -2.71 -8.86 2.61
N HIS A 79 -3.45 -7.91 2.08
CA HIS A 79 -4.01 -7.92 0.73
C HIS A 79 -3.26 -6.93 -0.16
N SER A 80 -2.84 -7.35 -1.34
CA SER A 80 -2.14 -6.47 -2.29
C SER A 80 -2.88 -6.46 -3.62
N LEU A 81 -3.10 -5.27 -4.18
CA LEU A 81 -3.85 -5.12 -5.42
C LEU A 81 -3.03 -5.58 -6.63
N TYR A 82 -1.77 -5.17 -6.71
CA TYR A 82 -0.90 -5.46 -7.86
C TYR A 82 0.33 -6.26 -7.49
N VAL A 83 0.89 -6.95 -8.48
CA VAL A 83 2.23 -7.54 -8.42
C VAL A 83 3.27 -6.43 -8.53
N TYR A 84 4.29 -6.43 -7.67
CA TYR A 84 5.39 -5.49 -7.72
C TYR A 84 6.37 -5.86 -8.84
N ASN A 85 6.07 -5.47 -10.06
CA ASN A 85 6.86 -5.70 -11.26
C ASN A 85 7.72 -4.48 -11.68
N GLY A 86 8.32 -4.54 -12.87
CA GLY A 86 9.16 -3.45 -13.39
C GLY A 86 8.42 -2.11 -13.53
N LEU A 87 7.17 -2.13 -14.04
CA LEU A 87 6.35 -0.93 -14.18
C LEU A 87 6.00 -0.32 -12.81
N MET A 88 5.63 -1.14 -11.84
CA MET A 88 5.34 -0.68 -10.48
C MET A 88 6.59 -0.09 -9.80
N ARG A 89 7.76 -0.67 -10.06
CA ARG A 89 9.04 -0.14 -9.57
C ARG A 89 9.31 1.26 -10.12
N GLU A 90 9.15 1.46 -11.43
CA GLU A 90 9.33 2.78 -12.05
C GLU A 90 8.31 3.80 -11.55
N PHE A 91 7.05 3.41 -11.39
CA PHE A 91 6.04 4.25 -10.74
C PHE A 91 6.47 4.67 -9.35
N MET A 92 6.84 3.72 -8.48
CA MET A 92 7.27 4.01 -7.11
C MET A 92 8.52 4.89 -7.06
N LYS A 93 9.46 4.72 -8.00
CA LYS A 93 10.65 5.57 -8.11
C LYS A 93 10.26 7.03 -8.40
N LYS A 94 9.43 7.28 -9.39
CA LYS A 94 8.96 8.64 -9.73
C LYS A 94 8.12 9.23 -8.61
N PHE A 95 7.16 8.49 -8.09
CA PHE A 95 6.25 8.94 -7.06
C PHE A 95 6.95 9.27 -5.74
N LYS A 96 7.84 8.37 -5.25
CA LYS A 96 8.51 8.54 -3.95
C LYS A 96 9.73 9.46 -3.99
N PHE A 97 10.55 9.37 -5.05
CA PHE A 97 11.88 9.98 -5.05
C PHE A 97 12.03 11.17 -5.99
N GLN A 98 11.17 11.27 -7.02
CA GLN A 98 11.14 12.45 -7.89
C GLN A 98 10.01 13.42 -7.50
N GLY A 99 9.21 13.10 -6.49
CA GLY A 99 8.17 13.97 -5.94
C GLY A 99 6.98 14.21 -6.90
N ASP A 100 6.78 13.33 -7.88
CA ASP A 100 5.68 13.49 -8.83
C ASP A 100 4.33 13.14 -8.17
N TYR A 101 3.81 14.10 -7.43
CA TYR A 101 2.54 13.96 -6.72
C TYR A 101 1.35 13.71 -7.65
N GLY A 102 1.43 14.14 -8.92
CA GLY A 102 0.40 13.90 -9.93
C GLY A 102 0.19 12.42 -10.25
N LEU A 103 1.21 11.60 -10.07
CA LEU A 103 1.13 10.16 -10.29
C LEU A 103 0.12 9.43 -9.38
N ARG A 104 -0.29 10.01 -8.25
CA ARG A 104 -1.35 9.42 -7.41
C ARG A 104 -2.62 9.11 -8.20
N PHE A 105 -2.96 9.93 -9.17
CA PHE A 105 -4.17 9.75 -10.00
C PHE A 105 -4.16 8.48 -10.86
N VAL A 106 -3.01 7.82 -11.03
CA VAL A 106 -2.92 6.53 -11.73
C VAL A 106 -3.65 5.44 -10.98
N PHE A 107 -3.53 5.41 -9.65
CA PHE A 107 -4.01 4.32 -8.81
C PHE A 107 -5.07 4.72 -7.79
N GLN A 108 -5.27 6.01 -7.53
CA GLN A 108 -6.14 6.51 -6.47
C GLN A 108 -7.55 5.90 -6.54
N GLU A 109 -8.21 5.96 -7.70
CA GLU A 109 -9.55 5.42 -7.87
C GLU A 109 -9.59 3.90 -7.66
N THR A 110 -8.72 3.16 -8.37
CA THR A 110 -8.70 1.70 -8.32
C THR A 110 -8.31 1.18 -6.93
N PHE A 111 -7.37 1.85 -6.27
CA PHE A 111 -6.93 1.44 -4.94
C PHE A 111 -7.99 1.70 -3.88
N ASN A 112 -8.69 2.85 -3.91
CA ASN A 112 -9.78 3.12 -2.98
C ASN A 112 -10.96 2.16 -3.18
N HIS A 113 -11.27 1.79 -4.43
CA HIS A 113 -12.27 0.76 -4.71
C HIS A 113 -11.87 -0.59 -4.11
N PHE A 114 -10.62 -1.00 -4.30
CA PHE A 114 -10.08 -2.22 -3.70
C PHE A 114 -10.16 -2.21 -2.17
N LEU A 115 -9.88 -1.08 -1.51
CA LEU A 115 -9.99 -0.97 -0.06
C LEU A 115 -11.42 -1.14 0.46
N GLN A 116 -12.43 -0.76 -0.33
CA GLN A 116 -13.84 -0.92 0.03
C GLN A 116 -14.34 -2.38 -0.01
N GLU A 117 -13.58 -3.30 -0.61
CA GLU A 117 -13.91 -4.73 -0.61
C GLU A 117 -13.70 -5.41 0.75
N PHE A 118 -12.99 -4.75 1.69
CA PHE A 118 -12.67 -5.31 3.00
C PHE A 118 -13.61 -4.80 4.08
N ALA A 119 -13.89 -5.67 5.05
CA ALA A 119 -14.68 -5.32 6.22
C ALA A 119 -13.77 -4.68 7.29
N TYR A 120 -13.84 -3.36 7.45
CA TYR A 120 -13.14 -2.60 8.51
C TYR A 120 -14.03 -1.46 9.02
N ASP A 121 -13.72 -0.97 10.21
CA ASP A 121 -14.36 0.20 10.82
C ASP A 121 -13.46 1.42 10.71
N VAL A 122 -12.14 1.23 10.79
CA VAL A 122 -11.14 2.30 10.74
C VAL A 122 -10.01 1.94 9.77
N LEU A 123 -9.72 2.88 8.87
CA LEU A 123 -8.59 2.82 7.95
C LEU A 123 -7.44 3.64 8.52
N VAL A 124 -6.26 3.02 8.67
CA VAL A 124 -5.08 3.65 9.28
C VAL A 124 -3.91 3.61 8.31
N PRO A 125 -3.53 4.73 7.69
CA PRO A 125 -2.38 4.81 6.81
C PRO A 125 -1.07 4.75 7.61
N ILE A 126 -0.07 4.11 7.04
CA ILE A 126 1.28 4.11 7.59
C ILE A 126 1.90 5.51 7.47
N PRO A 127 2.40 6.09 8.59
CA PRO A 127 3.04 7.39 8.57
C PRO A 127 4.44 7.33 7.96
N ILE A 128 4.90 8.47 7.47
CA ILE A 128 6.30 8.67 7.06
C ILE A 128 7.05 9.49 8.11
N SER A 129 8.39 9.38 8.11
CA SER A 129 9.21 10.16 9.03
C SER A 129 9.20 11.67 8.68
N PRO A 130 9.47 12.57 9.65
CA PRO A 130 9.63 14.01 9.40
C PRO A 130 10.70 14.30 8.34
N HIS A 131 11.77 13.52 8.31
CA HIS A 131 12.80 13.63 7.27
C HIS A 131 12.22 13.29 5.88
N THR A 132 11.46 12.20 5.76
CA THR A 132 10.81 11.83 4.50
C THR A 132 9.80 12.89 4.07
N TRP A 133 9.05 13.47 5.02
CA TRP A 133 8.13 14.57 4.73
C TRP A 133 8.86 15.78 4.15
N LYS A 134 9.98 16.22 4.77
CA LYS A 134 10.79 17.35 4.28
C LYS A 134 11.35 17.12 2.87
N THR A 135 11.76 15.90 2.55
CA THR A 135 12.38 15.57 1.25
C THR A 135 11.37 15.27 0.16
N ARG A 136 10.22 14.70 0.49
CA ARG A 136 9.20 14.26 -0.47
C ARG A 136 8.05 15.24 -0.61
N GLY A 137 7.70 15.97 0.46
CA GLY A 137 6.60 16.92 0.52
C GLY A 137 5.22 16.30 0.76
N PHE A 138 5.10 14.96 0.78
CA PHE A 138 3.83 14.27 1.02
C PHE A 138 4.05 12.83 1.52
N ASN A 139 3.02 12.27 2.17
CA ASN A 139 2.95 10.85 2.47
C ASN A 139 2.36 10.10 1.26
N GLN A 140 3.15 9.18 0.69
CA GLN A 140 2.75 8.38 -0.49
C GLN A 140 1.50 7.54 -0.24
N THR A 141 1.29 7.07 0.99
CA THR A 141 0.14 6.25 1.35
C THR A 141 -1.12 7.10 1.40
N THR A 142 -1.10 8.23 2.12
CA THR A 142 -2.27 9.12 2.20
C THR A 142 -2.58 9.80 0.87
N ALA A 143 -1.57 10.06 0.03
CA ALA A 143 -1.78 10.60 -1.30
C ALA A 143 -2.59 9.66 -2.23
N LEU A 144 -2.57 8.36 -1.98
CA LEU A 144 -3.37 7.37 -2.71
C LEU A 144 -4.81 7.23 -2.18
N LEU A 145 -5.13 7.83 -1.02
CA LEU A 145 -6.42 7.68 -0.37
C LEU A 145 -7.37 8.83 -0.72
N THR A 146 -8.64 8.49 -0.94
CA THR A 146 -9.79 9.41 -0.98
C THR A 146 -10.82 9.03 0.08
N LEU A 147 -10.73 7.81 0.62
CA LEU A 147 -11.56 7.34 1.73
C LEU A 147 -11.16 8.03 3.04
N PRO A 148 -12.11 8.23 3.97
CA PRO A 148 -11.80 8.72 5.32
C PRO A 148 -10.81 7.78 6.02
N TYR A 149 -9.84 8.35 6.73
CA TYR A 149 -8.85 7.60 7.49
C TYR A 149 -8.54 8.25 8.83
N THR A 150 -7.91 7.51 9.73
CA THR A 150 -7.47 7.99 11.04
C THR A 150 -5.95 7.93 11.15
N GLU A 151 -5.32 9.05 11.43
CA GLU A 151 -3.89 9.11 11.75
C GLU A 151 -3.68 8.67 13.21
N ALA A 152 -3.66 7.35 13.42
CA ALA A 152 -3.47 6.76 14.76
C ALA A 152 -2.00 6.49 15.11
N LEU A 153 -1.10 6.62 14.14
CA LEU A 153 0.32 6.30 14.26
C LEU A 153 1.20 7.50 13.93
N LYS A 154 2.33 7.62 14.60
CA LYS A 154 3.43 8.51 14.20
C LYS A 154 4.77 7.79 14.32
N THR A 155 5.80 8.27 13.65
CA THR A 155 7.17 7.74 13.78
C THR A 155 7.84 8.24 15.03
N ILE A 156 8.57 7.39 15.76
CA ILE A 156 9.21 7.71 17.05
C ILE A 156 10.44 8.60 16.87
N ALA A 157 11.19 8.44 15.79
CA ALA A 157 12.45 9.15 15.60
C ALA A 157 12.76 9.46 14.13
N ASP A 158 13.50 10.55 13.94
CA ASP A 158 14.29 10.84 12.74
C ASP A 158 15.51 9.88 12.69
N ASN A 159 15.29 8.59 12.51
CA ASN A 159 16.40 7.67 12.29
C ASN A 159 17.03 8.01 10.93
N LYS A 160 18.14 8.76 10.98
CA LYS A 160 18.97 9.22 9.85
C LYS A 160 19.49 8.07 8.96
N GLN A 161 19.32 6.82 9.35
CA GLN A 161 19.61 5.68 8.49
C GLN A 161 18.38 5.36 7.65
N THR A 162 18.41 5.80 6.41
CA THR A 162 17.45 5.42 5.39
C THR A 162 17.28 3.90 5.38
N GLN A 163 16.07 3.42 5.66
CA GLN A 163 15.74 1.98 5.65
C GLN A 163 16.03 1.32 4.28
N SER A 164 16.19 2.12 3.23
CA SER A 164 16.60 1.70 1.89
C SER A 164 18.02 1.12 1.80
N ALA A 165 18.92 1.48 2.74
CA ALA A 165 20.30 0.99 2.78
C ALA A 165 20.49 -0.29 3.61
N LYS A 166 19.47 -0.74 4.37
CA LYS A 166 19.57 -1.92 5.23
C LYS A 166 19.36 -3.21 4.46
N THR A 167 20.17 -4.22 4.77
CA THR A 167 19.97 -5.58 4.27
C THR A 167 18.63 -6.15 4.75
N ARG A 168 18.18 -7.23 4.11
CA ARG A 168 16.92 -7.90 4.46
C ARG A 168 16.91 -8.41 5.91
N GLU A 169 18.04 -8.92 6.40
CA GLU A 169 18.19 -9.42 7.77
C GLU A 169 18.22 -8.31 8.83
N GLU A 170 18.87 -7.20 8.54
CA GLU A 170 18.87 -6.01 9.40
C GLU A 170 17.48 -5.41 9.55
N ARG A 171 16.64 -5.53 8.51
CA ARG A 171 15.23 -5.10 8.60
C ARG A 171 14.42 -5.95 9.58
N LEU A 172 14.69 -7.22 9.78
CA LEU A 172 14.00 -8.09 10.75
C LEU A 172 14.33 -7.74 12.20
N LYS A 173 15.48 -7.15 12.49
CA LYS A 173 15.99 -6.84 13.83
C LYS A 173 15.82 -5.37 14.27
N THR A 174 15.18 -4.52 13.45
CA THR A 174 15.05 -3.08 13.77
C THR A 174 14.04 -2.88 14.94
N PRO A 175 14.30 -2.01 15.92
CA PRO A 175 13.36 -1.71 16.99
C PRO A 175 12.05 -1.11 16.47
N GLN A 176 11.02 -1.06 17.33
CA GLN A 176 9.75 -0.41 17.05
C GLN A 176 9.97 1.04 16.54
N ILE A 177 9.35 1.37 15.43
CA ILE A 177 9.54 2.65 14.73
C ILE A 177 8.33 3.58 14.85
N PHE A 178 7.23 3.10 15.40
CA PHE A 178 5.99 3.85 15.56
C PHE A 178 5.57 3.95 17.01
N GLU A 179 4.75 4.95 17.31
CA GLU A 179 3.96 5.06 18.52
C GLU A 179 2.52 5.44 18.17
N LEU A 180 1.58 5.10 19.05
CA LEU A 180 0.18 5.46 18.90
C LEU A 180 -0.06 6.90 19.35
N THR A 181 -0.80 7.66 18.55
CA THR A 181 -1.22 9.02 18.87
C THR A 181 -2.62 9.07 19.51
N ASN A 182 -3.51 8.17 19.08
CA ASN A 182 -4.92 8.16 19.49
C ASN A 182 -5.42 6.72 19.67
N PRO A 183 -4.96 5.96 20.67
CA PRO A 183 -5.31 4.55 20.85
C PRO A 183 -6.84 4.33 21.01
N GLN A 184 -7.54 5.26 21.65
CA GLN A 184 -8.99 5.18 21.85
C GLN A 184 -9.81 5.23 20.55
N LYS A 185 -9.27 5.80 19.47
CA LYS A 185 -9.96 5.84 18.17
C LYS A 185 -9.95 4.50 17.42
N ILE A 186 -9.08 3.58 17.84
CA ILE A 186 -8.91 2.27 17.19
C ILE A 186 -9.23 1.11 18.12
N ALA A 187 -9.34 1.34 19.43
CA ALA A 187 -9.73 0.32 20.41
C ALA A 187 -11.12 -0.26 20.06
N HIS A 188 -11.23 -1.59 20.15
CA HIS A 188 -12.43 -2.37 19.81
C HIS A 188 -12.90 -2.27 18.34
N GLN A 189 -12.11 -1.64 17.46
CA GLN A 189 -12.42 -1.50 16.04
C GLN A 189 -11.71 -2.57 15.21
N ARG A 190 -12.29 -2.88 14.04
CA ARG A 190 -11.62 -3.61 12.97
C ARG A 190 -10.74 -2.64 12.20
N VAL A 191 -9.43 -2.77 12.32
CA VAL A 191 -8.46 -1.85 11.72
C VAL A 191 -7.92 -2.42 10.42
N LEU A 192 -7.97 -1.63 9.36
CA LEU A 192 -7.26 -1.88 8.11
C LEU A 192 -6.05 -0.94 8.01
N LEU A 193 -4.84 -1.48 8.19
CA LEU A 193 -3.59 -0.75 7.95
C LEU A 193 -3.36 -0.62 6.45
N VAL A 194 -2.97 0.56 5.98
CA VAL A 194 -2.70 0.80 4.56
C VAL A 194 -1.28 1.27 4.35
N ASP A 195 -0.58 0.67 3.39
CA ASP A 195 0.73 1.11 2.92
C ASP A 195 0.79 1.03 1.39
N ASP A 196 1.85 1.57 0.79
CA ASP A 196 2.01 1.55 -0.66
C ASP A 196 2.58 0.21 -1.17
N VAL A 197 3.59 -0.38 -0.49
CA VAL A 197 4.24 -1.63 -0.92
C VAL A 197 4.51 -2.57 0.26
N TYR A 198 4.04 -3.81 0.14
CA TYR A 198 4.46 -4.88 1.03
C TYR A 198 5.76 -5.51 0.52
N THR A 199 6.85 -5.35 1.23
CA THR A 199 8.13 -6.00 0.92
C THR A 199 8.41 -7.17 1.86
N THR A 200 8.84 -6.87 3.07
CA THR A 200 9.08 -7.85 4.14
C THR A 200 7.95 -7.90 5.17
N GLY A 201 6.98 -6.99 5.07
CA GLY A 201 5.89 -6.82 6.03
C GLY A 201 6.26 -6.08 7.30
N ARG A 202 7.54 -5.80 7.54
CA ARG A 202 8.04 -5.26 8.79
C ARG A 202 7.32 -4.00 9.27
N THR A 203 7.20 -3.00 8.39
CA THR A 203 6.51 -1.74 8.69
C THR A 203 5.08 -2.00 9.18
N LEU A 204 4.37 -2.87 8.46
CA LEU A 204 2.99 -3.24 8.80
C LEU A 204 2.90 -4.06 10.09
N TYR A 205 3.85 -4.97 10.35
CA TYR A 205 3.89 -5.71 11.62
C TYR A 205 4.16 -4.80 12.82
N HIS A 206 5.06 -3.80 12.70
CA HIS A 206 5.28 -2.80 13.75
C HIS A 206 4.01 -2.02 14.08
N ALA A 207 3.28 -1.58 13.06
CA ALA A 207 1.98 -0.90 13.23
C ALA A 207 0.93 -1.84 13.84
N ALA A 208 0.84 -3.07 13.33
CA ALA A 208 -0.16 -4.05 13.77
C ALA A 208 0.03 -4.47 15.23
N VAL A 209 1.27 -4.60 15.72
CA VAL A 209 1.56 -4.88 17.14
C VAL A 209 0.96 -3.79 18.03
N LEU A 210 1.17 -2.53 17.69
CA LEU A 210 0.61 -1.40 18.46
C LEU A 210 -0.91 -1.37 18.43
N CYS A 211 -1.52 -1.61 17.27
CA CYS A 211 -2.98 -1.68 17.16
C CYS A 211 -3.56 -2.82 18.03
N ARG A 212 -2.93 -4.00 18.03
CA ARG A 212 -3.35 -5.12 18.90
C ARG A 212 -3.18 -4.80 20.38
N GLN A 213 -2.08 -4.15 20.77
CA GLN A 213 -1.86 -3.69 22.14
C GLN A 213 -2.89 -2.63 22.59
N ALA A 214 -3.41 -1.82 21.66
CA ALA A 214 -4.50 -0.88 21.92
C ALA A 214 -5.88 -1.55 22.04
N GLY A 215 -5.97 -2.88 21.91
CA GLY A 215 -7.24 -3.60 22.05
C GLY A 215 -8.13 -3.54 20.80
N CYS A 216 -7.56 -3.41 19.60
CA CYS A 216 -8.33 -3.54 18.36
C CYS A 216 -9.00 -4.92 18.26
N GLN A 217 -10.22 -4.98 17.72
CA GLN A 217 -10.95 -6.23 17.52
C GLN A 217 -10.23 -7.13 16.50
N THR A 218 -9.86 -6.56 15.37
CA THR A 218 -9.04 -7.22 14.35
C THR A 218 -8.07 -6.23 13.71
N VAL A 219 -6.95 -6.74 13.20
CA VAL A 219 -5.99 -5.95 12.44
C VAL A 219 -5.62 -6.72 11.18
N SER A 220 -5.87 -6.13 10.04
CA SER A 220 -5.44 -6.59 8.72
C SER A 220 -4.69 -5.47 7.98
N SER A 221 -4.16 -5.74 6.81
CA SER A 221 -3.49 -4.71 6.02
C SER A 221 -3.80 -4.83 4.53
N ALA A 222 -3.71 -3.69 3.85
CA ALA A 222 -3.82 -3.61 2.40
C ALA A 222 -2.70 -2.74 1.81
N THR A 223 -2.18 -3.14 0.65
CA THR A 223 -1.11 -2.41 -0.05
C THR A 223 -1.41 -2.30 -1.53
N LEU A 224 -0.88 -1.26 -2.18
CA LEU A 224 -1.04 -1.11 -3.62
C LEU A 224 -0.34 -2.25 -4.35
N ALA A 225 0.85 -2.67 -3.87
CA ALA A 225 1.60 -3.75 -4.51
C ALA A 225 2.41 -4.62 -3.53
N SER A 226 2.74 -5.84 -3.95
CA SER A 226 3.67 -6.74 -3.24
C SER A 226 4.39 -7.70 -4.17
#